data_ee3ea5cae4db5dd5185ec9cde17bd0a9
#
_entry.id   ee3ea5cae4db5dd5185ec9cde17bd0a9
#
_cell.length_a   1.000
_cell.length_b   1.000
_cell.length_c   1.000
_cell.angle_alpha   90.00
_cell.angle_beta   90.00
_cell.angle_gamma   90.00
#
_symmetry.space_group_name_H-M   'P 1'
#
loop_
_entity.id
_entity.type
_entity.pdbx_description
1 polymer ?
#
loop_
_entity_poly.entity_id
_entity_poly.type
_entity_poly.pdbx_seq_one_letter_code
_entity_poly.pdbx_strand_id
1 'polypeptide(L)'
;MTKIDIPKTPGDFVSLWREQGPVEDSKLELWKEEMAIDSWLMIAEAALFLDAAELFEQINPKLSPAEKATIGLVRRRMLGDTKLEQAIEKAIEIAKNPNTRDLKLEGRLRMERGLSRYENGDIEGAKDDLEWAELRLKSVAKASRDHDLSLLNRAALLMACNAPLMALNVYSEITRDGEHANETIAISRIGASRIRASLGHMFDAARHAWNAHSHAIKAYQTNMAIEAGTLFIELSLGNISPDAERMQIQVDEARPRKVEDSEPTLLVNPKDIDGVFDWCHANLPNSNSGEHRPDLRAMVSIAKNIDKLEFFNKLFLEPDEVEDATLAAMIQVCLDDEEHHRIWGERLSILTLI
;
A
#
# COMPACT_ATOMS: atom_id res chain seq x y z
N MET A 1 -13.23 38.22 3.33
CA MET A 1 -11.97 37.52 3.02
C MET A 1 -12.33 36.06 2.78
N THR A 2 -12.33 35.60 1.54
CA THR A 2 -12.48 34.20 1.17
C THR A 2 -11.32 33.40 1.82
N LYS A 3 -11.65 32.35 2.58
CA LYS A 3 -10.66 31.41 3.08
C LYS A 3 -9.83 30.96 1.87
N ILE A 4 -8.55 31.31 1.85
CA ILE A 4 -7.61 30.74 0.89
C ILE A 4 -7.53 29.26 1.27
N ASP A 5 -8.03 28.38 0.38
CA ASP A 5 -7.84 26.94 0.56
C ASP A 5 -6.35 26.66 0.44
N ILE A 6 -5.75 26.25 1.54
CA ILE A 6 -4.34 25.89 1.62
C ILE A 6 -4.20 24.46 1.13
N PRO A 7 -3.33 24.18 0.15
CA PRO A 7 -3.11 22.81 -0.31
C PRO A 7 -2.53 21.97 0.83
N LYS A 8 -2.96 20.71 0.95
CA LYS A 8 -2.50 19.78 2.00
C LYS A 8 -1.51 18.74 1.47
N THR A 9 -1.59 18.48 0.18
CA THR A 9 -0.73 17.50 -0.51
C THR A 9 -0.13 18.14 -1.76
N PRO A 10 0.97 17.59 -2.31
CA PRO A 10 1.50 18.03 -3.60
C PRO A 10 0.47 17.96 -4.75
N GLY A 11 -0.45 16.99 -4.70
CA GLY A 11 -1.56 16.90 -5.65
C GLY A 11 -2.57 18.04 -5.50
N ASP A 12 -2.93 18.41 -4.26
CA ASP A 12 -3.80 19.56 -3.99
C ASP A 12 -3.14 20.85 -4.47
N PHE A 13 -1.81 20.97 -4.32
CA PHE A 13 -1.05 22.12 -4.83
C PHE A 13 -1.22 22.28 -6.34
N VAL A 14 -1.09 21.19 -7.09
CA VAL A 14 -1.28 21.18 -8.54
C VAL A 14 -2.73 21.53 -8.91
N SER A 15 -3.69 20.97 -8.18
CA SER A 15 -5.12 21.25 -8.40
C SER A 15 -5.45 22.72 -8.16
N LEU A 16 -4.98 23.27 -7.04
CA LEU A 16 -5.20 24.68 -6.68
C LEU A 16 -4.52 25.63 -7.69
N TRP A 17 -3.31 25.26 -8.16
CA TRP A 17 -2.62 26.03 -9.21
C TRP A 17 -3.44 26.03 -10.52
N ARG A 18 -4.01 24.91 -10.91
CA ARG A 18 -4.88 24.82 -12.10
C ARG A 18 -6.15 25.68 -12.00
N GLU A 19 -6.78 25.68 -10.81
CA GLU A 19 -7.98 26.45 -10.55
C GLU A 19 -7.73 27.97 -10.60
N GLN A 20 -6.59 28.41 -10.08
CA GLN A 20 -6.24 29.82 -10.02
C GLN A 20 -5.50 30.34 -11.25
N GLY A 21 -5.01 29.43 -12.10
CA GLY A 21 -4.11 29.75 -13.20
C GLY A 21 -2.68 30.11 -12.75
N PRO A 22 -1.82 30.56 -13.67
CA PRO A 22 -0.46 30.95 -13.33
C PRO A 22 -0.43 32.02 -12.24
N VAL A 23 0.23 31.72 -11.13
CA VAL A 23 0.36 32.60 -9.97
C VAL A 23 1.78 33.09 -9.81
N GLU A 24 1.96 34.21 -9.11
CA GLU A 24 3.28 34.74 -8.79
C GLU A 24 4.09 33.79 -7.90
N ASP A 25 5.41 33.81 -8.05
CA ASP A 25 6.35 32.98 -7.29
C ASP A 25 6.22 33.15 -5.77
N SER A 26 5.93 34.35 -5.31
CA SER A 26 5.66 34.66 -3.90
C SER A 26 4.50 33.85 -3.32
N LYS A 27 3.47 33.62 -4.14
CA LYS A 27 2.29 32.83 -3.74
C LYS A 27 2.60 31.33 -3.72
N LEU A 28 3.42 30.85 -4.68
CA LEU A 28 3.88 29.45 -4.66
C LEU A 28 4.74 29.17 -3.42
N GLU A 29 5.63 30.09 -3.03
CA GLU A 29 6.45 29.95 -1.82
C GLU A 29 5.56 29.91 -0.57
N LEU A 30 4.58 30.81 -0.47
CA LEU A 30 3.62 30.82 0.64
C LEU A 30 2.88 29.48 0.76
N TRP A 31 2.36 28.94 -0.34
CA TRP A 31 1.68 27.64 -0.32
C TRP A 31 2.60 26.50 0.11
N LYS A 32 3.86 26.51 -0.37
CA LYS A 32 4.85 25.52 0.04
C LYS A 32 5.17 25.60 1.53
N GLU A 33 5.36 26.80 2.07
CA GLU A 33 5.62 27.03 3.50
C GLU A 33 4.41 26.56 4.36
N GLU A 34 3.19 26.87 3.96
CA GLU A 34 1.98 26.45 4.66
C GLU A 34 1.78 24.94 4.67
N MET A 35 2.26 24.25 3.63
CA MET A 35 2.28 22.78 3.56
C MET A 35 3.39 22.13 4.40
N ALA A 36 4.29 22.93 4.97
CA ALA A 36 5.49 22.46 5.67
C ALA A 36 6.35 21.49 4.82
N ILE A 37 6.43 21.73 3.49
CA ILE A 37 7.26 20.96 2.57
C ILE A 37 8.64 21.65 2.41
N ASP A 38 9.70 20.93 2.80
CA ASP A 38 11.07 21.46 2.75
C ASP A 38 11.61 21.61 1.33
N SER A 39 11.15 20.79 0.39
CA SER A 39 11.73 20.66 -0.96
C SER A 39 10.69 20.87 -2.06
N TRP A 40 11.06 21.54 -3.13
CA TRP A 40 10.26 21.66 -4.35
C TRP A 40 10.15 20.35 -5.13
N LEU A 41 10.99 19.36 -4.85
CA LEU A 41 11.03 18.09 -5.56
C LEU A 41 9.68 17.38 -5.57
N MET A 42 9.00 17.30 -4.41
CA MET A 42 7.70 16.62 -4.30
C MET A 42 6.61 17.31 -5.14
N ILE A 43 6.63 18.64 -5.19
CA ILE A 43 5.67 19.40 -6.00
C ILE A 43 5.99 19.26 -7.49
N ALA A 44 7.28 19.26 -7.85
CA ALA A 44 7.74 19.04 -9.23
C ALA A 44 7.38 17.62 -9.73
N GLU A 45 7.51 16.60 -8.88
CA GLU A 45 7.06 15.23 -9.20
C GLU A 45 5.56 15.19 -9.41
N ALA A 46 4.76 15.78 -8.51
CA ALA A 46 3.31 15.85 -8.67
C ALA A 46 2.91 16.58 -9.95
N ALA A 47 3.59 17.69 -10.29
CA ALA A 47 3.34 18.42 -11.53
C ALA A 47 3.63 17.57 -12.76
N LEU A 48 4.67 16.73 -12.75
CA LEU A 48 4.95 15.77 -13.83
C LEU A 48 3.90 14.68 -13.93
N PHE A 49 3.58 14.01 -12.82
CA PHE A 49 2.60 12.91 -12.81
C PHE A 49 1.19 13.35 -13.19
N LEU A 50 0.83 14.59 -12.85
CA LEU A 50 -0.47 15.17 -13.15
C LEU A 50 -0.48 15.98 -14.46
N ASP A 51 0.58 15.94 -15.26
CA ASP A 51 0.70 16.66 -16.56
C ASP A 51 0.46 18.17 -16.43
N ALA A 52 1.05 18.80 -15.41
CA ALA A 52 1.01 20.26 -15.19
C ALA A 52 2.32 20.91 -15.67
N ALA A 53 2.57 20.86 -16.98
CA ALA A 53 3.82 21.27 -17.60
C ALA A 53 4.23 22.74 -17.28
N GLU A 54 3.27 23.67 -17.33
CA GLU A 54 3.54 25.09 -17.05
C GLU A 54 3.97 25.32 -15.57
N LEU A 55 3.29 24.64 -14.63
CA LEU A 55 3.70 24.66 -13.23
C LEU A 55 5.10 24.06 -13.05
N PHE A 56 5.38 22.95 -13.73
CA PHE A 56 6.71 22.35 -13.70
C PHE A 56 7.78 23.30 -14.18
N GLU A 57 7.59 23.99 -15.30
CA GLU A 57 8.56 24.97 -15.82
C GLU A 57 8.76 26.16 -14.86
N GLN A 58 7.73 26.57 -14.13
CA GLN A 58 7.83 27.60 -13.10
C GLN A 58 8.63 27.15 -11.88
N ILE A 59 8.52 25.87 -11.48
CA ILE A 59 9.22 25.31 -10.32
C ILE A 59 10.64 24.86 -10.65
N ASN A 60 10.90 24.39 -11.87
CA ASN A 60 12.19 23.82 -12.28
C ASN A 60 13.42 24.70 -11.96
N PRO A 61 13.40 26.04 -12.10
CA PRO A 61 14.52 26.90 -11.69
C PRO A 61 14.85 26.83 -10.20
N LYS A 62 13.85 26.51 -9.35
CA LYS A 62 13.96 26.46 -7.88
C LYS A 62 14.59 25.16 -7.37
N LEU A 63 14.69 24.13 -8.23
CA LEU A 63 15.28 22.85 -7.88
C LEU A 63 16.81 22.93 -7.80
N SER A 64 17.38 22.30 -6.78
CA SER A 64 18.82 22.07 -6.65
C SER A 64 19.34 21.15 -7.77
N PRO A 65 20.66 21.10 -8.02
CA PRO A 65 21.25 20.17 -9.00
C PRO A 65 20.88 18.70 -8.74
N ALA A 66 20.84 18.27 -7.49
CA ALA A 66 20.48 16.90 -7.12
C ALA A 66 19.00 16.61 -7.36
N GLU A 67 18.10 17.55 -7.03
CA GLU A 67 16.67 17.45 -7.32
C GLU A 67 16.41 17.42 -8.83
N LYS A 68 17.10 18.25 -9.62
CA LYS A 68 17.02 18.20 -11.09
C LYS A 68 17.44 16.86 -11.66
N ALA A 69 18.52 16.27 -11.11
CA ALA A 69 18.96 14.94 -11.53
C ALA A 69 17.91 13.88 -11.19
N THR A 70 17.31 13.95 -10.01
CA THR A 70 16.22 13.06 -9.58
C THR A 70 14.99 13.17 -10.48
N ILE A 71 14.55 14.38 -10.79
CA ILE A 71 13.45 14.64 -11.75
C ILE A 71 13.77 14.09 -13.13
N GLY A 72 15.03 14.20 -13.57
CA GLY A 72 15.49 13.59 -14.82
C GLY A 72 15.29 12.08 -14.85
N LEU A 73 15.48 11.38 -13.72
CA LEU A 73 15.21 9.94 -13.60
C LEU A 73 13.72 9.64 -13.64
N VAL A 74 12.89 10.42 -12.93
CA VAL A 74 11.42 10.28 -12.98
C VAL A 74 10.92 10.40 -14.41
N ARG A 75 11.35 11.41 -15.16
CA ARG A 75 10.98 11.60 -16.57
C ARG A 75 11.40 10.41 -17.45
N ARG A 76 12.63 9.90 -17.30
CA ARG A 76 13.10 8.73 -18.04
C ARG A 76 12.24 7.49 -17.78
N ARG A 77 11.88 7.26 -16.53
CA ARG A 77 11.00 6.14 -16.13
C ARG A 77 9.61 6.29 -16.76
N MET A 78 9.02 7.47 -16.74
CA MET A 78 7.73 7.75 -17.39
C MET A 78 7.77 7.50 -18.92
N LEU A 79 8.93 7.67 -19.55
CA LEU A 79 9.15 7.39 -20.98
C LEU A 79 9.51 5.91 -21.25
N GLY A 80 9.51 5.06 -20.24
CA GLY A 80 9.83 3.64 -20.39
C GLY A 80 11.31 3.34 -20.62
N ASP A 81 12.23 4.25 -20.25
CA ASP A 81 13.68 4.01 -20.35
C ASP A 81 14.09 2.94 -19.33
N THR A 82 14.58 1.80 -19.83
CA THR A 82 15.04 0.67 -19.01
C THR A 82 16.53 0.78 -18.62
N LYS A 83 17.28 1.72 -19.20
CA LYS A 83 18.71 1.92 -18.93
C LYS A 83 18.94 3.03 -17.90
N LEU A 84 18.32 2.89 -16.73
CA LEU A 84 18.35 3.94 -15.70
C LEU A 84 19.63 3.91 -14.84
N GLU A 85 20.34 2.79 -14.73
CA GLU A 85 21.43 2.61 -13.76
C GLU A 85 22.53 3.68 -13.89
N GLN A 86 23.03 3.95 -15.08
CA GLN A 86 24.04 4.98 -15.31
C GLN A 86 23.54 6.38 -14.94
N ALA A 87 22.25 6.66 -15.16
CA ALA A 87 21.65 7.93 -14.81
C ALA A 87 21.47 8.06 -13.29
N ILE A 88 21.14 6.97 -12.61
CA ILE A 88 21.06 6.91 -11.14
C ILE A 88 22.45 7.13 -10.54
N GLU A 89 23.49 6.48 -11.06
CA GLU A 89 24.87 6.70 -10.60
C GLU A 89 25.30 8.14 -10.72
N LYS A 90 25.04 8.78 -11.88
CA LYS A 90 25.33 10.21 -12.06
C LYS A 90 24.58 11.10 -11.05
N ALA A 91 23.30 10.78 -10.78
CA ALA A 91 22.52 11.51 -9.81
C ALA A 91 23.07 11.33 -8.38
N ILE A 92 23.51 10.12 -8.02
CA ILE A 92 24.20 9.85 -6.74
C ILE A 92 25.48 10.69 -6.63
N GLU A 93 26.31 10.74 -7.66
CA GLU A 93 27.55 11.56 -7.64
C GLU A 93 27.26 13.06 -7.48
N ILE A 94 26.16 13.55 -8.08
CA ILE A 94 25.72 14.94 -7.87
C ILE A 94 25.26 15.14 -6.42
N ALA A 95 24.48 14.23 -5.85
CA ALA A 95 23.99 14.31 -4.47
C ALA A 95 25.12 14.21 -3.43
N LYS A 96 26.21 13.52 -3.75
CA LYS A 96 27.43 13.39 -2.93
C LYS A 96 28.38 14.57 -3.00
N ASN A 97 28.20 15.49 -3.93
CA ASN A 97 29.11 16.61 -4.12
C ASN A 97 29.32 17.37 -2.79
N PRO A 98 30.54 17.56 -2.31
CA PRO A 98 30.83 18.19 -1.01
C PRO A 98 30.21 19.59 -0.82
N ASN A 99 30.04 20.33 -1.92
CA ASN A 99 29.53 21.71 -1.88
C ASN A 99 28.00 21.80 -1.84
N THR A 100 27.31 20.70 -2.26
CA THR A 100 25.84 20.65 -2.40
C THR A 100 25.28 19.35 -1.86
N ARG A 101 25.98 18.75 -0.89
CA ARG A 101 25.68 17.41 -0.39
C ARG A 101 24.26 17.32 0.15
N ASP A 102 23.49 16.39 -0.42
CA ASP A 102 22.14 16.06 0.01
C ASP A 102 22.06 14.58 0.40
N LEU A 103 22.16 14.30 1.70
CA LEU A 103 22.15 12.94 2.23
C LEU A 103 20.80 12.26 2.12
N LYS A 104 19.71 13.03 2.12
CA LYS A 104 18.35 12.49 1.96
C LYS A 104 18.15 12.02 0.51
N LEU A 105 18.52 12.86 -0.46
CA LEU A 105 18.47 12.47 -1.87
C LEU A 105 19.46 11.35 -2.21
N GLU A 106 20.66 11.35 -1.64
CA GLU A 106 21.59 10.21 -1.80
C GLU A 106 20.93 8.90 -1.32
N GLY A 107 20.27 8.93 -0.15
CA GLY A 107 19.53 7.76 0.38
C GLY A 107 18.43 7.29 -0.57
N ARG A 108 17.60 8.21 -1.06
CA ARG A 108 16.55 7.91 -2.04
C ARG A 108 17.12 7.33 -3.34
N LEU A 109 18.17 7.96 -3.90
CA LEU A 109 18.78 7.49 -5.15
C LEU A 109 19.44 6.13 -5.03
N ARG A 110 20.06 5.83 -3.88
CA ARG A 110 20.59 4.48 -3.63
C ARG A 110 19.46 3.45 -3.49
N MET A 111 18.35 3.79 -2.85
CA MET A 111 17.16 2.93 -2.83
C MET A 111 16.68 2.63 -4.26
N GLU A 112 16.59 3.62 -5.13
CA GLU A 112 16.25 3.45 -6.54
C GLU A 112 17.26 2.55 -7.29
N ARG A 113 18.56 2.70 -7.03
CA ARG A 113 19.59 1.83 -7.60
C ARG A 113 19.47 0.39 -7.10
N GLY A 114 19.20 0.21 -5.81
CA GLY A 114 18.97 -1.09 -5.21
C GLY A 114 17.79 -1.84 -5.87
N LEU A 115 16.68 -1.16 -6.13
CA LEU A 115 15.54 -1.73 -6.85
C LEU A 115 15.94 -2.11 -8.30
N SER A 116 16.64 -1.23 -9.01
CA SER A 116 17.12 -1.53 -10.37
C SER A 116 18.08 -2.73 -10.40
N ARG A 117 18.98 -2.84 -9.43
CA ARG A 117 19.89 -3.99 -9.27
C ARG A 117 19.13 -5.28 -9.03
N TYR A 118 18.11 -5.24 -8.16
CA TYR A 118 17.24 -6.40 -7.92
C TYR A 118 16.56 -6.86 -9.20
N GLU A 119 15.98 -5.96 -9.99
CA GLU A 119 15.35 -6.25 -11.28
C GLU A 119 16.34 -6.87 -12.29
N ASN A 120 17.60 -6.48 -12.22
CA ASN A 120 18.68 -7.01 -13.06
C ASN A 120 19.36 -8.28 -12.50
N GLY A 121 18.90 -8.80 -11.35
CA GLY A 121 19.42 -10.01 -10.72
C GLY A 121 20.65 -9.81 -9.83
N ASP A 122 21.15 -8.58 -9.64
CA ASP A 122 22.23 -8.27 -8.69
C ASP A 122 21.66 -8.13 -7.26
N ILE A 123 21.41 -9.29 -6.65
CA ILE A 123 20.76 -9.36 -5.33
C ILE A 123 21.65 -8.78 -4.21
N GLU A 124 22.97 -9.05 -4.27
CA GLU A 124 23.89 -8.55 -3.24
C GLU A 124 24.06 -7.03 -3.33
N GLY A 125 24.24 -6.50 -4.54
CA GLY A 125 24.27 -5.03 -4.73
C GLY A 125 22.95 -4.36 -4.34
N ALA A 126 21.81 -5.03 -4.55
CA ALA A 126 20.51 -4.54 -4.09
C ALA A 126 20.41 -4.48 -2.57
N LYS A 127 20.86 -5.53 -1.86
CA LYS A 127 20.91 -5.55 -0.38
C LYS A 127 21.77 -4.42 0.17
N ASP A 128 22.98 -4.27 -0.35
CA ASP A 128 23.92 -3.23 0.09
C ASP A 128 23.32 -1.82 -0.07
N ASP A 129 22.71 -1.54 -1.22
CA ASP A 129 22.11 -0.23 -1.49
C ASP A 129 20.87 0.03 -0.63
N LEU A 130 19.97 -0.94 -0.46
CA LEU A 130 18.76 -0.77 0.33
C LEU A 130 19.07 -0.66 1.83
N GLU A 131 20.03 -1.42 2.35
CA GLU A 131 20.47 -1.31 3.74
C GLU A 131 21.15 0.04 4.01
N TRP A 132 22.03 0.46 3.12
CA TRP A 132 22.67 1.76 3.23
C TRP A 132 21.63 2.90 3.19
N ALA A 133 20.67 2.82 2.27
CA ALA A 133 19.62 3.82 2.12
C ALA A 133 18.77 3.93 3.39
N GLU A 134 18.32 2.81 3.93
CA GLU A 134 17.55 2.78 5.18
C GLU A 134 18.31 3.40 6.34
N LEU A 135 19.55 2.95 6.60
CA LEU A 135 20.37 3.48 7.69
C LEU A 135 20.60 4.99 7.54
N ARG A 136 20.82 5.45 6.32
CA ARG A 136 21.01 6.88 6.06
C ARG A 136 19.74 7.69 6.27
N LEU A 137 18.61 7.24 5.69
CA LEU A 137 17.33 7.91 5.80
C LEU A 137 16.82 7.91 7.25
N LYS A 138 17.03 6.81 7.99
CA LYS A 138 16.77 6.75 9.43
C LYS A 138 17.52 7.84 10.21
N SER A 139 18.75 8.12 9.82
CA SER A 139 19.62 9.11 10.49
C SER A 139 19.26 10.57 10.16
N VAL A 140 18.84 10.88 8.92
CA VAL A 140 18.67 12.26 8.45
C VAL A 140 17.22 12.67 8.23
N ALA A 141 16.31 11.70 8.10
CA ALA A 141 14.92 11.94 7.75
C ALA A 141 13.99 10.82 8.32
N LYS A 142 14.17 10.47 9.60
CA LYS A 142 13.39 9.43 10.29
C LYS A 142 11.89 9.67 10.09
N ALA A 143 11.15 8.61 9.82
CA ALA A 143 9.71 8.61 9.58
C ALA A 143 9.25 9.51 8.41
N SER A 144 10.17 9.98 7.56
CA SER A 144 9.79 10.59 6.29
C SER A 144 9.31 9.53 5.30
N ARG A 145 8.59 9.97 4.26
CA ARG A 145 8.14 9.07 3.18
C ARG A 145 9.29 8.25 2.58
N ASP A 146 10.47 8.87 2.36
CA ASP A 146 11.62 8.16 1.78
C ASP A 146 12.17 7.10 2.75
N HIS A 147 12.20 7.38 4.06
CA HIS A 147 12.58 6.39 5.07
C HIS A 147 11.55 5.25 5.13
N ASP A 148 10.28 5.57 5.14
CA ASP A 148 9.19 4.59 5.13
C ASP A 148 9.29 3.65 3.92
N LEU A 149 9.48 4.21 2.72
CA LEU A 149 9.68 3.43 1.50
C LEU A 149 10.94 2.56 1.56
N SER A 150 12.03 3.05 2.17
CA SER A 150 13.26 2.26 2.30
C SER A 150 13.06 1.03 3.19
N LEU A 151 12.31 1.17 4.29
CA LEU A 151 11.91 0.04 5.15
C LEU A 151 11.05 -0.96 4.39
N LEU A 152 10.02 -0.50 3.69
CA LEU A 152 9.13 -1.37 2.92
C LEU A 152 9.86 -2.12 1.80
N ASN A 153 10.72 -1.42 1.04
CA ASN A 153 11.49 -2.04 -0.04
C ASN A 153 12.51 -3.05 0.47
N ARG A 154 13.18 -2.76 1.60
CA ARG A 154 14.08 -3.72 2.25
C ARG A 154 13.34 -4.95 2.73
N ALA A 155 12.18 -4.78 3.37
CA ALA A 155 11.35 -5.91 3.78
C ALA A 155 10.89 -6.75 2.58
N ALA A 156 10.47 -6.13 1.48
CA ALA A 156 10.09 -6.82 0.24
C ALA A 156 11.26 -7.63 -0.35
N LEU A 157 12.47 -7.04 -0.40
CA LEU A 157 13.67 -7.76 -0.85
C LEU A 157 13.99 -8.97 0.04
N LEU A 158 13.89 -8.81 1.36
CA LEU A 158 14.11 -9.90 2.31
C LEU A 158 13.08 -11.02 2.12
N MET A 159 11.82 -10.69 1.84
CA MET A 159 10.80 -11.68 1.48
C MET A 159 11.14 -12.41 0.18
N ALA A 160 11.55 -11.70 -0.85
CA ALA A 160 11.98 -12.30 -2.12
C ALA A 160 13.22 -13.20 -1.96
N CYS A 161 14.09 -12.89 -1.00
CA CYS A 161 15.24 -13.70 -0.62
C CYS A 161 14.92 -14.84 0.36
N ASN A 162 13.64 -15.15 0.60
CA ASN A 162 13.18 -16.17 1.54
C ASN A 162 13.71 -15.97 2.97
N ALA A 163 13.77 -14.72 3.44
CA ALA A 163 14.20 -14.33 4.77
C ALA A 163 13.06 -13.66 5.59
N PRO A 164 11.92 -14.36 5.82
CA PRO A 164 10.70 -13.74 6.39
C PRO A 164 10.90 -13.21 7.82
N LEU A 165 11.72 -13.86 8.64
CA LEU A 165 11.99 -13.38 10.00
C LEU A 165 12.77 -12.05 9.99
N MET A 166 13.69 -11.87 9.04
CA MET A 166 14.39 -10.60 8.87
C MET A 166 13.44 -9.51 8.38
N ALA A 167 12.55 -9.82 7.42
CA ALA A 167 11.50 -8.90 6.97
C ALA A 167 10.57 -8.48 8.12
N LEU A 168 10.19 -9.43 8.99
CA LEU A 168 9.37 -9.14 10.17
C LEU A 168 10.06 -8.17 11.14
N ASN A 169 11.38 -8.29 11.33
CA ASN A 169 12.15 -7.34 12.12
C ASN A 169 12.10 -5.93 11.52
N VAL A 170 12.25 -5.81 10.20
CA VAL A 170 12.14 -4.51 9.50
C VAL A 170 10.74 -3.93 9.66
N TYR A 171 9.67 -4.73 9.46
CA TYR A 171 8.30 -4.28 9.71
C TYR A 171 8.05 -3.82 11.15
N SER A 172 8.76 -4.38 12.13
CA SER A 172 8.62 -3.98 13.52
C SER A 172 9.14 -2.57 13.83
N GLU A 173 10.01 -2.02 12.97
CA GLU A 173 10.50 -0.65 13.08
C GLU A 173 9.43 0.39 12.71
N ILE A 174 8.42 -0.02 11.93
CA ILE A 174 7.28 0.84 11.58
C ILE A 174 6.27 0.76 12.72
N THR A 175 6.37 1.71 13.65
CA THR A 175 5.52 1.77 14.86
C THR A 175 4.15 2.39 14.59
N ARG A 176 3.20 2.20 15.53
CA ARG A 176 1.82 2.74 15.43
C ARG A 176 1.63 4.04 16.22
N ASP A 177 2.69 4.63 16.72
CA ASP A 177 2.68 5.80 17.59
C ASP A 177 2.43 7.14 16.89
N GLY A 178 2.18 7.11 15.58
CA GLY A 178 1.86 8.29 14.78
C GLY A 178 3.06 8.97 14.10
N GLU A 179 4.27 8.42 14.25
CA GLU A 179 5.43 8.93 13.50
C GLU A 179 5.33 8.59 12.00
N HIS A 180 4.85 7.37 11.67
CA HIS A 180 4.74 6.87 10.31
C HIS A 180 3.36 7.14 9.68
N ALA A 181 3.31 7.23 8.35
CA ALA A 181 2.06 7.38 7.62
C ALA A 181 1.16 6.14 7.80
N ASN A 182 -0.17 6.37 7.87
CA ASN A 182 -1.14 5.27 8.01
C ASN A 182 -1.03 4.24 6.88
N GLU A 183 -0.75 4.67 5.65
CA GLU A 183 -0.51 3.79 4.50
C GLU A 183 0.69 2.86 4.74
N THR A 184 1.82 3.42 5.18
CA THR A 184 3.03 2.66 5.51
C THR A 184 2.76 1.64 6.61
N ILE A 185 2.05 2.05 7.66
CA ILE A 185 1.66 1.14 8.75
C ILE A 185 0.79 0.01 8.20
N ALA A 186 -0.22 0.31 7.37
CA ALA A 186 -1.10 -0.71 6.79
C ALA A 186 -0.31 -1.75 5.98
N ILE A 187 0.56 -1.32 5.06
CA ILE A 187 1.40 -2.21 4.23
C ILE A 187 2.27 -3.10 5.13
N SER A 188 2.95 -2.51 6.12
CA SER A 188 3.82 -3.26 7.03
C SER A 188 3.05 -4.31 7.84
N ARG A 189 1.80 -3.99 8.25
CA ARG A 189 0.95 -4.91 9.03
C ARG A 189 0.37 -6.02 8.18
N ILE A 190 0.02 -5.79 6.90
CA ILE A 190 -0.34 -6.87 5.95
C ILE A 190 0.85 -7.84 5.80
N GLY A 191 2.06 -7.33 5.54
CA GLY A 191 3.24 -8.15 5.42
C GLY A 191 3.53 -8.97 6.69
N ALA A 192 3.48 -8.32 7.86
CA ALA A 192 3.67 -8.99 9.15
C ALA A 192 2.59 -10.06 9.42
N SER A 193 1.32 -9.79 9.07
CA SER A 193 0.22 -10.73 9.19
C SER A 193 0.48 -12.01 8.40
N ARG A 194 0.83 -11.87 7.12
CA ARG A 194 1.13 -13.01 6.25
C ARG A 194 2.30 -13.86 6.74
N ILE A 195 3.38 -13.20 7.22
CA ILE A 195 4.52 -13.91 7.79
C ILE A 195 4.10 -14.64 9.06
N ARG A 196 3.37 -14.01 9.98
CA ARG A 196 2.90 -14.64 11.21
C ARG A 196 1.99 -15.81 10.93
N ALA A 197 1.06 -15.69 9.98
CA ALA A 197 0.18 -16.79 9.56
C ALA A 197 0.98 -17.97 9.00
N SER A 198 1.99 -17.75 8.17
CA SER A 198 2.84 -18.81 7.62
C SER A 198 3.66 -19.54 8.69
N LEU A 199 3.92 -18.89 9.81
CA LEU A 199 4.59 -19.46 10.99
C LEU A 199 3.64 -20.13 11.98
N GLY A 200 2.33 -20.13 11.72
CA GLY A 200 1.31 -20.69 12.62
C GLY A 200 0.90 -19.76 13.78
N HIS A 201 1.39 -18.52 13.80
CA HIS A 201 1.07 -17.53 14.84
C HIS A 201 -0.24 -16.79 14.51
N MET A 202 -1.38 -17.50 14.64
CA MET A 202 -2.69 -17.01 14.16
C MET A 202 -3.21 -15.81 14.93
N PHE A 203 -2.98 -15.75 16.26
CA PHE A 203 -3.38 -14.60 17.08
C PHE A 203 -2.68 -13.31 16.62
N ASP A 204 -1.36 -13.35 16.47
CA ASP A 204 -0.59 -12.19 16.00
C ASP A 204 -0.94 -11.84 14.55
N ALA A 205 -1.16 -12.85 13.69
CA ALA A 205 -1.53 -12.64 12.30
C ALA A 205 -2.87 -11.89 12.18
N ALA A 206 -3.93 -12.36 12.86
CA ALA A 206 -5.24 -11.71 12.84
C ALA A 206 -5.18 -10.28 13.41
N ARG A 207 -4.42 -10.08 14.49
CA ARG A 207 -4.19 -8.76 15.10
C ARG A 207 -3.47 -7.78 14.16
N HIS A 208 -2.48 -8.27 13.40
CA HIS A 208 -1.82 -7.45 12.39
C HIS A 208 -2.77 -7.12 11.24
N ALA A 209 -3.58 -8.06 10.75
CA ALA A 209 -4.56 -7.82 9.70
C ALA A 209 -5.62 -6.79 10.14
N TRP A 210 -6.14 -6.90 11.36
CA TRP A 210 -7.05 -5.90 11.95
C TRP A 210 -6.44 -4.49 11.98
N ASN A 211 -5.20 -4.37 12.45
CA ASN A 211 -4.50 -3.09 12.46
C ASN A 211 -4.30 -2.55 11.04
N ALA A 212 -3.93 -3.41 10.08
CA ALA A 212 -3.77 -3.03 8.69
C ALA A 212 -5.07 -2.46 8.11
N HIS A 213 -6.21 -3.14 8.31
CA HIS A 213 -7.52 -2.68 7.90
C HIS A 213 -7.84 -1.30 8.46
N SER A 214 -7.67 -1.11 9.77
CA SER A 214 -7.94 0.16 10.45
C SER A 214 -7.06 1.31 9.95
N HIS A 215 -5.78 1.06 9.69
CA HIS A 215 -4.86 2.08 9.17
C HIS A 215 -5.08 2.36 7.68
N ALA A 216 -5.42 1.35 6.86
CA ALA A 216 -5.77 1.54 5.46
C ALA A 216 -7.03 2.41 5.29
N ILE A 217 -8.05 2.23 6.14
CA ILE A 217 -9.22 3.13 6.18
C ILE A 217 -8.80 4.56 6.49
N LYS A 218 -7.96 4.78 7.51
CA LYS A 218 -7.46 6.11 7.88
C LYS A 218 -6.61 6.76 6.78
N ALA A 219 -5.97 5.95 5.94
CA ALA A 219 -5.19 6.38 4.79
C ALA A 219 -6.04 6.57 3.52
N TYR A 220 -7.36 6.32 3.58
CA TYR A 220 -8.27 6.33 2.41
C TYR A 220 -7.85 5.36 1.30
N GLN A 221 -7.17 4.27 1.66
CA GLN A 221 -6.70 3.22 0.75
C GLN A 221 -7.71 2.07 0.71
N THR A 222 -8.82 2.25 -0.01
CA THR A 222 -9.98 1.35 -0.01
C THR A 222 -9.60 -0.09 -0.39
N ASN A 223 -8.86 -0.28 -1.47
CA ASN A 223 -8.47 -1.64 -1.92
C ASN A 223 -7.60 -2.36 -0.87
N MET A 224 -6.65 -1.64 -0.27
CA MET A 224 -5.80 -2.17 0.79
C MET A 224 -6.61 -2.50 2.06
N ALA A 225 -7.62 -1.68 2.38
CA ALA A 225 -8.50 -1.94 3.51
C ALA A 225 -9.36 -3.20 3.28
N ILE A 226 -9.86 -3.41 2.06
CA ILE A 226 -10.57 -4.66 1.69
C ILE A 226 -9.63 -5.86 1.82
N GLU A 227 -8.42 -5.79 1.25
CA GLU A 227 -7.42 -6.86 1.35
C GLU A 227 -7.09 -7.22 2.80
N ALA A 228 -6.84 -6.22 3.64
CA ALA A 228 -6.54 -6.45 5.05
C ALA A 228 -7.75 -6.95 5.84
N GLY A 229 -8.95 -6.48 5.52
CA GLY A 229 -10.20 -6.90 6.15
C GLY A 229 -10.54 -8.36 5.81
N THR A 230 -10.43 -8.73 4.53
CA THR A 230 -10.64 -10.13 4.09
C THR A 230 -9.62 -11.07 4.75
N LEU A 231 -8.35 -10.68 4.78
CA LEU A 231 -7.30 -11.44 5.46
C LEU A 231 -7.61 -11.62 6.96
N PHE A 232 -8.11 -10.56 7.64
CA PHE A 232 -8.52 -10.66 9.04
C PHE A 232 -9.64 -11.68 9.23
N ILE A 233 -10.68 -11.66 8.41
CA ILE A 233 -11.82 -12.59 8.53
C ILE A 233 -11.35 -14.01 8.24
N GLU A 234 -10.59 -14.25 7.17
CA GLU A 234 -10.07 -15.57 6.81
C GLU A 234 -9.25 -16.19 7.95
N LEU A 235 -8.35 -15.42 8.57
CA LEU A 235 -7.55 -15.88 9.72
C LEU A 235 -8.40 -16.16 10.96
N SER A 236 -9.58 -15.55 11.06
CA SER A 236 -10.49 -15.66 12.20
C SER A 236 -11.50 -16.81 12.06
N LEU A 237 -11.69 -17.36 10.86
CA LEU A 237 -12.62 -18.47 10.63
C LEU A 237 -12.25 -19.67 11.52
N GLY A 238 -13.25 -20.27 12.17
CA GLY A 238 -13.05 -21.35 13.13
C GLY A 238 -12.68 -20.91 14.57
N ASN A 239 -12.41 -19.60 14.79
CA ASN A 239 -12.10 -19.05 16.11
C ASN A 239 -13.11 -17.97 16.55
N ILE A 240 -14.28 -17.92 15.92
CA ILE A 240 -15.34 -16.96 16.22
C ILE A 240 -16.05 -17.42 17.50
N SER A 241 -16.11 -16.53 18.51
CA SER A 241 -16.74 -16.80 19.80
C SER A 241 -17.50 -15.57 20.30
N PRO A 242 -18.80 -15.72 20.68
CA PRO A 242 -19.57 -14.63 21.28
C PRO A 242 -18.98 -14.07 22.58
N ASP A 243 -18.22 -14.89 23.30
CA ASP A 243 -17.58 -14.51 24.56
C ASP A 243 -16.22 -13.85 24.40
N ALA A 244 -15.73 -13.74 23.16
CA ALA A 244 -14.47 -13.09 22.87
C ALA A 244 -14.56 -11.57 23.10
N GLU A 245 -13.51 -10.98 23.64
CA GLU A 245 -13.35 -9.52 23.68
C GLU A 245 -13.28 -8.94 22.27
N ARG A 246 -13.66 -7.67 22.14
CA ARG A 246 -13.53 -6.96 20.87
C ARG A 246 -12.05 -6.88 20.46
N MET A 247 -11.78 -7.05 19.19
CA MET A 247 -10.41 -7.07 18.65
C MET A 247 -9.63 -5.80 19.01
N GLN A 248 -10.30 -4.63 19.08
CA GLN A 248 -9.65 -3.39 19.48
C GLN A 248 -9.05 -3.50 20.89
N ILE A 249 -9.77 -4.10 21.85
CA ILE A 249 -9.28 -4.29 23.22
C ILE A 249 -8.08 -5.25 23.21
N GLN A 250 -8.21 -6.38 22.52
CA GLN A 250 -7.12 -7.37 22.41
C GLN A 250 -5.85 -6.76 21.78
N VAL A 251 -6.01 -5.85 20.80
CA VAL A 251 -4.89 -5.14 20.15
C VAL A 251 -4.23 -4.14 21.10
N ASP A 252 -5.03 -3.40 21.88
CA ASP A 252 -4.53 -2.37 22.78
C ASP A 252 -3.83 -2.96 24.01
N GLU A 253 -4.29 -4.10 24.49
CA GLU A 253 -3.68 -4.85 25.60
C GLU A 253 -2.48 -5.71 25.22
N ALA A 254 -2.32 -5.96 23.90
CA ALA A 254 -1.25 -6.83 23.42
C ALA A 254 0.14 -6.26 23.72
N ARG A 255 0.95 -7.03 24.40
CA ARG A 255 2.35 -6.70 24.71
C ARG A 255 3.31 -7.37 23.74
N PRO A 256 4.49 -6.77 23.46
CA PRO A 256 5.57 -7.47 22.79
C PRO A 256 5.88 -8.78 23.54
N ARG A 257 5.82 -9.90 22.82
CA ARG A 257 6.12 -11.21 23.41
C ARG A 257 7.57 -11.61 23.18
N LYS A 258 8.13 -12.35 24.14
CA LYS A 258 9.41 -13.03 23.97
C LYS A 258 9.18 -14.32 23.17
N VAL A 259 10.23 -14.82 22.54
CA VAL A 259 10.19 -16.07 21.74
C VAL A 259 9.70 -17.28 22.58
N GLU A 260 9.92 -17.25 23.89
CA GLU A 260 9.56 -18.32 24.84
C GLU A 260 8.10 -18.27 25.32
N ASP A 261 7.40 -17.17 25.06
CA ASP A 261 6.01 -16.98 25.48
C ASP A 261 5.08 -17.79 24.58
N SER A 262 4.19 -18.59 25.17
CA SER A 262 3.13 -19.26 24.42
C SER A 262 2.20 -18.24 23.73
N GLU A 263 1.78 -18.55 22.52
CA GLU A 263 0.81 -17.70 21.82
C GLU A 263 -0.58 -17.83 22.47
N PRO A 264 -1.27 -16.71 22.74
CA PRO A 264 -2.67 -16.75 23.18
C PRO A 264 -3.55 -17.46 22.15
N THR A 265 -4.60 -18.13 22.62
CA THR A 265 -5.61 -18.68 21.72
C THR A 265 -6.31 -17.52 21.01
N LEU A 266 -6.38 -17.59 19.69
CA LEU A 266 -7.15 -16.64 18.92
C LEU A 266 -8.65 -16.86 19.17
N LEU A 267 -9.33 -15.85 19.70
CA LEU A 267 -10.78 -15.78 19.79
C LEU A 267 -11.23 -14.45 19.21
N VAL A 268 -12.23 -14.46 18.33
CA VAL A 268 -12.71 -13.27 17.64
C VAL A 268 -14.18 -13.08 17.87
N ASN A 269 -14.58 -11.86 18.27
CA ASN A 269 -15.97 -11.53 18.50
C ASN A 269 -16.74 -11.45 17.16
N PRO A 270 -17.93 -12.08 17.04
CA PRO A 270 -18.74 -12.03 15.82
C PRO A 270 -18.98 -10.61 15.31
N LYS A 271 -19.17 -9.64 16.21
CA LYS A 271 -19.38 -8.21 15.82
C LYS A 271 -18.18 -7.58 15.13
N ASP A 272 -16.97 -8.10 15.34
CA ASP A 272 -15.79 -7.62 14.61
C ASP A 272 -15.75 -8.20 13.20
N ILE A 273 -16.15 -9.47 13.04
CA ILE A 273 -16.33 -10.10 11.72
C ILE A 273 -17.40 -9.36 10.92
N ASP A 274 -18.58 -9.17 11.52
CA ASP A 274 -19.69 -8.46 10.89
C ASP A 274 -19.30 -7.04 10.46
N GLY A 275 -18.68 -6.29 11.37
CA GLY A 275 -18.27 -4.90 11.08
C GLY A 275 -17.24 -4.78 9.96
N VAL A 276 -16.26 -5.66 9.92
CA VAL A 276 -15.25 -5.69 8.85
C VAL A 276 -15.88 -6.15 7.53
N PHE A 277 -16.71 -7.20 7.56
CA PHE A 277 -17.41 -7.70 6.37
C PHE A 277 -18.31 -6.61 5.76
N ASP A 278 -19.18 -6.00 6.58
CA ASP A 278 -20.11 -4.97 6.13
C ASP A 278 -19.37 -3.78 5.52
N TRP A 279 -18.26 -3.37 6.14
CA TRP A 279 -17.43 -2.30 5.61
C TRP A 279 -16.79 -2.68 4.26
N CYS A 280 -16.21 -3.87 4.15
CA CYS A 280 -15.60 -4.36 2.91
C CYS A 280 -16.65 -4.45 1.80
N HIS A 281 -17.80 -5.05 2.07
CA HIS A 281 -18.89 -5.17 1.10
C HIS A 281 -19.39 -3.81 0.60
N ALA A 282 -19.60 -2.85 1.51
CA ALA A 282 -20.07 -1.50 1.17
C ALA A 282 -19.07 -0.69 0.33
N ASN A 283 -17.79 -1.07 0.36
CA ASN A 283 -16.71 -0.37 -0.35
C ASN A 283 -16.15 -1.16 -1.53
N LEU A 284 -16.75 -2.30 -1.90
CA LEU A 284 -16.37 -3.02 -3.11
C LEU A 284 -16.56 -2.11 -4.35
N PRO A 285 -15.65 -2.15 -5.34
CA PRO A 285 -15.85 -1.49 -6.60
C PRO A 285 -17.17 -1.90 -7.27
N ASN A 286 -17.92 -0.93 -7.79
CA ASN A 286 -19.26 -1.13 -8.36
C ASN A 286 -19.30 -1.98 -9.65
N SER A 287 -18.15 -2.26 -10.28
CA SER A 287 -18.09 -3.06 -11.49
C SER A 287 -17.94 -4.53 -11.15
N ASN A 288 -18.80 -5.36 -11.68
CA ASN A 288 -18.70 -6.83 -11.65
C ASN A 288 -17.91 -7.37 -12.85
N SER A 289 -17.65 -6.52 -13.86
CA SER A 289 -16.88 -6.86 -15.06
C SER A 289 -15.36 -6.79 -14.80
N GLY A 290 -14.60 -7.56 -15.55
CA GLY A 290 -13.16 -7.64 -15.50
C GLY A 290 -12.65 -9.05 -15.37
N GLU A 291 -11.53 -9.33 -15.98
CA GLU A 291 -10.91 -10.66 -16.02
C GLU A 291 -10.38 -11.14 -14.67
N HIS A 292 -10.22 -10.23 -13.70
CA HIS A 292 -9.59 -10.56 -12.44
C HIS A 292 -10.14 -9.73 -11.26
N ARG A 293 -10.97 -10.36 -10.44
CA ARG A 293 -11.65 -9.77 -9.28
C ARG A 293 -11.34 -10.51 -7.98
N PRO A 294 -10.07 -10.44 -7.50
CA PRO A 294 -9.66 -11.13 -6.27
C PRO A 294 -10.43 -10.65 -5.02
N ASP A 295 -10.85 -9.39 -5.01
CA ASP A 295 -11.70 -8.79 -3.97
C ASP A 295 -13.08 -9.47 -3.89
N LEU A 296 -13.77 -9.61 -5.01
CA LEU A 296 -15.05 -10.32 -5.03
C LEU A 296 -14.90 -11.80 -4.71
N ARG A 297 -13.87 -12.47 -5.20
CA ARG A 297 -13.61 -13.88 -4.88
C ARG A 297 -13.45 -14.08 -3.37
N ALA A 298 -12.60 -13.27 -2.72
CA ALA A 298 -12.40 -13.34 -1.28
C ALA A 298 -13.71 -13.09 -0.53
N MET A 299 -14.45 -12.03 -0.92
CA MET A 299 -15.71 -11.68 -0.25
C MET A 299 -16.82 -12.72 -0.43
N VAL A 300 -16.98 -13.32 -1.60
CA VAL A 300 -17.95 -14.41 -1.83
C VAL A 300 -17.58 -15.66 -1.02
N SER A 301 -16.28 -16.02 -0.98
CA SER A 301 -15.79 -17.13 -0.17
C SER A 301 -16.04 -16.90 1.33
N ILE A 302 -15.75 -15.70 1.82
CA ILE A 302 -16.01 -15.31 3.21
C ILE A 302 -17.52 -15.38 3.50
N ALA A 303 -18.36 -14.77 2.65
CA ALA A 303 -19.81 -14.74 2.82
C ALA A 303 -20.42 -16.15 2.96
N LYS A 304 -19.89 -17.13 2.21
CA LYS A 304 -20.28 -18.54 2.35
C LYS A 304 -19.95 -19.08 3.74
N ASN A 305 -18.76 -18.76 4.27
CA ASN A 305 -18.29 -19.30 5.54
C ASN A 305 -18.94 -18.66 6.78
N ILE A 306 -19.50 -17.45 6.64
CA ILE A 306 -20.17 -16.72 7.73
C ILE A 306 -21.68 -16.57 7.51
N ASP A 307 -22.25 -17.31 6.57
CA ASP A 307 -23.69 -17.35 6.26
C ASP A 307 -24.28 -15.99 5.85
N LYS A 308 -23.57 -15.28 4.95
CA LYS A 308 -23.95 -13.94 4.44
C LYS A 308 -24.03 -13.90 2.90
N LEU A 309 -24.32 -14.99 2.23
CA LEU A 309 -24.40 -15.04 0.75
C LEU A 309 -25.48 -14.12 0.19
N GLU A 310 -26.54 -13.81 0.97
CA GLU A 310 -27.60 -12.89 0.55
C GLU A 310 -27.12 -11.50 0.16
N PHE A 311 -25.96 -11.05 0.64
CA PHE A 311 -25.34 -9.79 0.24
C PHE A 311 -24.92 -9.77 -1.23
N PHE A 312 -24.79 -10.93 -1.86
CA PHE A 312 -24.40 -11.10 -3.27
C PHE A 312 -25.54 -11.55 -4.18
N ASN A 313 -26.80 -11.53 -3.72
CA ASN A 313 -27.96 -11.96 -4.50
C ASN A 313 -28.02 -11.29 -5.89
N LYS A 314 -27.71 -9.97 -5.98
CA LYS A 314 -27.69 -9.27 -7.27
C LYS A 314 -26.63 -9.86 -8.20
N LEU A 315 -25.42 -10.07 -7.72
CA LEU A 315 -24.33 -10.68 -8.50
C LEU A 315 -24.73 -12.08 -8.99
N PHE A 316 -25.40 -12.86 -8.15
CA PHE A 316 -25.81 -14.22 -8.49
C PHE A 316 -26.90 -14.30 -9.57
N LEU A 317 -27.67 -13.22 -9.77
CA LEU A 317 -28.70 -13.12 -10.80
C LEU A 317 -28.18 -12.54 -12.14
N GLU A 318 -26.94 -12.03 -12.18
CA GLU A 318 -26.40 -11.34 -13.36
C GLU A 318 -25.12 -12.06 -13.89
N PRO A 319 -25.20 -13.35 -14.31
CA PRO A 319 -24.01 -14.11 -14.73
C PRO A 319 -23.27 -13.49 -15.91
N ASP A 320 -23.97 -12.81 -16.81
CA ASP A 320 -23.38 -12.20 -18.00
C ASP A 320 -22.45 -11.02 -17.68
N GLU A 321 -22.59 -10.40 -16.49
CA GLU A 321 -21.72 -9.33 -16.04
C GLU A 321 -20.40 -9.80 -15.44
N VAL A 322 -20.26 -11.09 -15.15
CA VAL A 322 -19.04 -11.67 -14.57
C VAL A 322 -18.14 -12.18 -15.68
N GLU A 323 -16.95 -11.61 -15.80
CA GLU A 323 -15.91 -11.99 -16.78
C GLU A 323 -14.76 -12.79 -16.14
N ASP A 324 -14.74 -12.94 -14.82
CA ASP A 324 -13.75 -13.70 -14.06
C ASP A 324 -14.19 -15.17 -13.96
N ALA A 325 -13.53 -16.05 -14.72
CA ALA A 325 -13.83 -17.49 -14.73
C ALA A 325 -13.70 -18.14 -13.34
N THR A 326 -12.72 -17.70 -12.53
CA THR A 326 -12.55 -18.23 -11.16
C THR A 326 -13.68 -17.78 -10.25
N LEU A 327 -14.13 -16.54 -10.35
CA LEU A 327 -15.28 -16.03 -9.61
C LEU A 327 -16.55 -16.77 -10.02
N ALA A 328 -16.77 -16.99 -11.32
CA ALA A 328 -17.91 -17.75 -11.84
C ALA A 328 -17.95 -19.19 -11.28
N ALA A 329 -16.80 -19.87 -11.25
CA ALA A 329 -16.69 -21.20 -10.66
C ALA A 329 -17.01 -21.21 -9.15
N MET A 330 -16.53 -20.20 -8.41
CA MET A 330 -16.84 -20.06 -6.98
C MET A 330 -18.32 -19.80 -6.73
N ILE A 331 -18.94 -18.91 -7.51
CA ILE A 331 -20.37 -18.65 -7.40
C ILE A 331 -21.16 -19.93 -7.67
N GLN A 332 -20.85 -20.66 -8.73
CA GLN A 332 -21.50 -21.93 -9.04
C GLN A 332 -21.48 -22.89 -7.84
N VAL A 333 -20.34 -23.04 -7.18
CA VAL A 333 -20.19 -23.92 -6.00
C VAL A 333 -20.94 -23.40 -4.76
N CYS A 334 -21.22 -22.09 -4.70
CA CYS A 334 -21.95 -21.49 -3.58
C CYS A 334 -23.49 -21.69 -3.68
N LEU A 335 -24.00 -22.00 -4.86
CA LEU A 335 -25.44 -22.11 -5.13
C LEU A 335 -25.93 -23.56 -4.98
N ASP A 336 -26.96 -23.74 -4.16
CA ASP A 336 -27.60 -25.06 -3.96
C ASP A 336 -28.78 -25.27 -4.91
N ASP A 337 -29.27 -24.19 -5.56
CA ASP A 337 -30.39 -24.25 -6.50
C ASP A 337 -29.93 -24.77 -7.87
N GLU A 338 -30.59 -25.83 -8.36
CA GLU A 338 -30.22 -26.55 -9.59
C GLU A 338 -30.27 -25.64 -10.84
N GLU A 339 -31.21 -24.69 -10.90
CA GLU A 339 -31.35 -23.78 -12.05
C GLU A 339 -30.22 -22.78 -12.11
N HIS A 340 -29.96 -22.11 -11.00
CA HIS A 340 -28.84 -21.16 -10.92
C HIS A 340 -27.49 -21.86 -11.10
N HIS A 341 -27.31 -23.05 -10.51
CA HIS A 341 -26.10 -23.84 -10.69
C HIS A 341 -25.87 -24.19 -12.18
N ARG A 342 -26.92 -24.51 -12.96
CA ARG A 342 -26.83 -24.76 -14.39
C ARG A 342 -26.45 -23.49 -15.16
N ILE A 343 -27.10 -22.35 -14.86
CA ILE A 343 -26.84 -21.07 -15.52
C ILE A 343 -25.37 -20.67 -15.32
N TRP A 344 -24.86 -20.77 -14.12
CA TRP A 344 -23.46 -20.47 -13.84
C TRP A 344 -22.48 -21.46 -14.45
N GLY A 345 -22.87 -22.73 -14.62
CA GLY A 345 -22.11 -23.73 -15.39
C GLY A 345 -21.98 -23.38 -16.87
N GLU A 346 -23.09 -22.92 -17.48
CA GLU A 346 -23.06 -22.40 -18.86
C GLU A 346 -22.16 -21.18 -19.01
N ARG A 347 -22.26 -20.21 -18.08
CA ARG A 347 -21.37 -19.03 -18.07
C ARG A 347 -19.89 -19.42 -17.94
N LEU A 348 -19.57 -20.30 -17.01
CA LEU A 348 -18.20 -20.79 -16.80
C LEU A 348 -17.65 -21.46 -18.07
N SER A 349 -18.47 -22.26 -18.78
CA SER A 349 -18.07 -22.89 -20.03
C SER A 349 -17.71 -21.85 -21.10
N ILE A 350 -18.44 -20.74 -21.19
CA ILE A 350 -18.12 -19.64 -22.11
C ILE A 350 -16.78 -18.99 -21.74
N LEU A 351 -16.57 -18.69 -20.46
CA LEU A 351 -15.35 -18.01 -19.99
C LEU A 351 -14.09 -18.87 -20.10
N THR A 352 -14.21 -20.18 -20.14
CA THR A 352 -13.07 -21.11 -20.26
C THR A 352 -12.75 -21.49 -21.70
N LEU A 353 -13.58 -21.12 -22.68
CA LEU A 353 -13.36 -21.34 -24.11
C LEU A 353 -12.58 -20.20 -24.79
N ILE A 354 -12.38 -19.07 -24.11
CA ILE A 354 -11.63 -17.92 -24.58
C ILE A 354 -10.18 -18.01 -24.06
#